data_fb5a00cb6bf3f4f766c1e2fab68c3776
#
_entry.id   fb5a00cb6bf3f4f766c1e2fab68c3776
#
_cell.length_a   1.000
_cell.length_b   1.000
_cell.length_c   1.000
_cell.angle_alpha   90.00
_cell.angle_beta   90.00
_cell.angle_gamma   90.00
#
_symmetry.space_group_name_H-M   'P 1'
#
loop_
_entity.id
_entity.type
_entity.pdbx_description
1 polymer ?
#
loop_
_entity_poly.entity_id
_entity_poly.type
_entity_poly.pdbx_seq_one_letter_code
_entity_poly.pdbx_strand_id
1 'polypeptide(L)'
;MKNFTLYSLALAAVAGGASSEKVMAASEINADGEQTQLRKNVLMIAVDDLKPLLGCYGDSLAKTPNIDRLAERGVVFTSAYCQQAVSAATRASLLTGWCPDRTRVWDLKTLIRSQNPDVVTLPQLFKEGGYTVAGIGKIYDPRSVDKQADALSWSQPFMNYEEYLNEKYEK
;
A
#
# COMPACT_ATOMS: atom_id res chain seq x y z
N MET A 1 23.92 22.36 -1.00
CA MET A 1 23.35 21.01 -1.15
C MET A 1 21.85 21.12 -0.93
N LYS A 2 21.05 20.89 -1.97
CA LYS A 2 19.59 21.00 -1.85
C LYS A 2 19.10 19.64 -1.31
N ASN A 3 18.52 19.65 -0.13
CA ASN A 3 17.89 18.48 0.47
C ASN A 3 16.66 18.11 -0.38
N PHE A 4 16.77 17.02 -1.14
CA PHE A 4 15.62 16.42 -1.81
C PHE A 4 14.91 15.52 -0.80
N THR A 5 13.81 16.00 -0.28
CA THR A 5 12.90 15.17 0.51
C THR A 5 11.97 14.45 -0.46
N LEU A 6 12.16 13.15 -0.60
CA LEU A 6 11.27 12.29 -1.40
C LEU A 6 10.06 11.92 -0.54
N TYR A 7 8.88 12.32 -1.00
CA TYR A 7 7.61 11.95 -0.36
C TYR A 7 7.02 10.75 -1.09
N SER A 8 6.70 9.70 -0.38
CA SER A 8 5.85 8.62 -0.90
C SER A 8 4.43 8.84 -0.38
N LEU A 9 3.48 8.97 -1.29
CA LEU A 9 2.08 9.10 -0.95
C LEU A 9 1.47 7.70 -0.77
N ALA A 10 1.06 7.37 0.44
CA ALA A 10 0.16 6.25 0.68
C ALA A 10 -1.26 6.81 0.75
N LEU A 11 -2.06 6.61 -0.30
CA LEU A 11 -3.47 6.98 -0.32
C LEU A 11 -4.29 5.77 0.12
N ALA A 12 -4.76 5.77 1.36
CA ALA A 12 -5.74 4.79 1.82
C ALA A 12 -7.14 5.35 1.59
N ALA A 13 -7.85 4.83 0.59
CA ALA A 13 -9.24 5.19 0.36
C ALA A 13 -10.16 4.26 1.15
N VAL A 14 -10.83 4.81 2.15
CA VAL A 14 -11.99 4.17 2.79
C VAL A 14 -13.24 4.75 2.14
N ALA A 15 -13.90 3.98 1.27
CA ALA A 15 -15.16 4.40 0.68
C ALA A 15 -16.29 4.35 1.72
N GLY A 16 -16.71 5.52 2.20
CA GLY A 16 -17.87 5.63 3.08
C GLY A 16 -18.09 7.09 3.46
N GLY A 17 -19.15 7.73 2.93
CA GLY A 17 -19.58 9.04 3.37
C GLY A 17 -20.00 9.00 4.83
N ALA A 18 -19.45 9.89 5.65
CA ALA A 18 -19.78 9.95 7.07
C ALA A 18 -19.97 11.37 7.55
N SER A 19 -21.14 11.65 8.08
CA SER A 19 -21.32 12.51 9.25
C SER A 19 -20.65 11.85 10.46
N SER A 20 -20.27 12.64 11.47
CA SER A 20 -19.49 12.26 12.67
C SER A 20 -20.17 11.25 13.62
N GLU A 21 -21.01 10.39 13.13
CA GLU A 21 -21.57 9.27 13.86
C GLU A 21 -20.68 8.05 13.69
N LYS A 22 -20.41 7.36 14.79
CA LYS A 22 -19.67 6.10 14.89
C LYS A 22 -19.82 5.30 13.61
N VAL A 23 -18.71 5.05 12.91
CA VAL A 23 -18.70 4.07 11.81
C VAL A 23 -19.00 2.71 12.45
N MET A 24 -20.28 2.42 12.59
CA MET A 24 -20.73 1.06 12.85
C MET A 24 -20.44 0.27 11.59
N ALA A 25 -19.62 -0.76 11.71
CA ALA A 25 -19.43 -1.71 10.62
C ALA A 25 -20.81 -2.21 10.21
N ALA A 26 -21.15 -2.09 8.94
CA ALA A 26 -22.40 -2.63 8.43
C ALA A 26 -22.37 -4.15 8.70
N SER A 27 -23.35 -4.64 9.47
CA SER A 27 -23.54 -6.07 9.72
C SER A 27 -24.79 -6.52 8.99
N GLU A 28 -24.72 -7.60 8.26
CA GLU A 28 -25.91 -8.32 7.80
C GLU A 28 -26.21 -9.44 8.80
N ILE A 29 -27.50 -9.64 9.09
CA ILE A 29 -27.96 -10.78 9.86
C ILE A 29 -28.24 -11.90 8.87
N ASN A 30 -27.48 -13.00 8.97
CA ASN A 30 -27.74 -14.19 8.17
C ASN A 30 -29.05 -14.87 8.61
N ALA A 31 -29.48 -15.87 7.83
CA ALA A 31 -30.72 -16.59 8.09
C ALA A 31 -30.74 -17.30 9.47
N ASP A 32 -29.58 -17.49 10.09
CA ASP A 32 -29.41 -18.15 11.39
C ASP A 32 -29.31 -17.15 12.55
N GLY A 33 -29.47 -15.84 12.29
CA GLY A 33 -29.45 -14.79 13.31
C GLY A 33 -28.06 -14.34 13.78
N GLU A 34 -26.99 -14.82 13.14
CA GLU A 34 -25.62 -14.36 13.39
C GLU A 34 -25.34 -13.04 12.68
N GLN A 35 -24.80 -12.08 13.40
CA GLN A 35 -24.28 -10.82 12.82
C GLN A 35 -22.99 -11.09 12.04
N THR A 36 -23.08 -11.14 10.72
CA THR A 36 -21.91 -11.21 9.87
C THR A 36 -21.40 -9.78 9.62
N GLN A 37 -20.24 -9.45 10.16
CA GLN A 37 -19.58 -8.18 9.88
C GLN A 37 -19.15 -8.17 8.41
N LEU A 38 -19.77 -7.33 7.58
CA LEU A 38 -19.37 -7.15 6.19
C LEU A 38 -17.93 -6.65 6.12
N ARG A 39 -17.04 -7.50 5.63
CA ARG A 39 -15.64 -7.12 5.41
C ARG A 39 -15.55 -6.22 4.18
N LYS A 40 -15.00 -5.03 4.37
CA LYS A 40 -14.77 -4.08 3.26
C LYS A 40 -13.56 -4.50 2.44
N ASN A 41 -13.65 -4.36 1.13
CA ASN A 41 -12.48 -4.49 0.27
C ASN A 41 -11.52 -3.32 0.51
N VAL A 42 -10.23 -3.61 0.45
CA VAL A 42 -9.15 -2.63 0.62
C VAL A 42 -8.31 -2.59 -0.65
N LEU A 43 -8.15 -1.40 -1.21
CA LEU A 43 -7.26 -1.15 -2.35
C LEU A 43 -6.15 -0.21 -1.89
N MET A 44 -4.90 -0.68 -2.00
CA MET A 44 -3.71 0.13 -1.78
C MET A 44 -3.04 0.45 -3.12
N ILE A 45 -2.85 1.73 -3.41
CA ILE A 45 -2.14 2.20 -4.59
C ILE A 45 -0.86 2.89 -4.14
N ALA A 46 0.29 2.30 -4.45
CA ALA A 46 1.61 2.85 -4.12
C ALA A 46 2.25 3.42 -5.40
N VAL A 47 2.48 4.72 -5.41
CA VAL A 47 3.13 5.41 -6.54
C VAL A 47 4.59 5.66 -6.19
N ASP A 48 5.50 5.17 -7.05
CA ASP A 48 6.95 5.30 -6.86
C ASP A 48 7.42 6.71 -7.20
N ASP A 49 8.31 7.26 -6.37
CA ASP A 49 8.97 8.56 -6.56
C ASP A 49 8.01 9.74 -6.84
N LEU A 50 6.77 9.64 -6.40
CA LEU A 50 5.78 10.71 -6.56
C LEU A 50 6.10 11.88 -5.62
N LYS A 51 6.34 13.06 -6.18
CA LYS A 51 6.34 14.30 -5.41
C LYS A 51 4.91 14.73 -5.08
N PRO A 52 4.68 15.49 -4.00
CA PRO A 52 3.34 15.96 -3.64
C PRO A 52 2.88 17.12 -4.55
N LEU A 53 3.09 16.99 -5.86
CA LEU A 53 2.66 17.92 -6.89
C LEU A 53 1.31 17.46 -7.46
N LEU A 54 0.28 17.50 -6.62
CA LEU A 54 -1.08 17.10 -6.94
C LEU A 54 -2.03 18.25 -6.66
N GLY A 55 -3.16 18.31 -7.36
CA GLY A 55 -4.18 19.36 -7.14
C GLY A 55 -4.65 19.40 -5.69
N CYS A 56 -4.90 18.25 -5.08
CA CYS A 56 -5.30 18.15 -3.67
C CYS A 56 -4.25 18.65 -2.65
N TYR A 57 -3.01 18.85 -3.08
CA TYR A 57 -1.94 19.49 -2.30
C TYR A 57 -1.68 20.95 -2.72
N GLY A 58 -2.54 21.51 -3.58
CA GLY A 58 -2.45 22.90 -4.01
C GLY A 58 -1.55 23.17 -5.22
N ASP A 59 -1.09 22.13 -5.93
CA ASP A 59 -0.36 22.32 -7.18
C ASP A 59 -1.32 22.74 -8.30
N SER A 60 -1.03 23.88 -8.94
CA SER A 60 -1.88 24.45 -10.00
C SER A 60 -1.57 23.93 -11.41
N LEU A 61 -0.42 23.30 -11.59
CA LEU A 61 0.05 22.80 -12.89
C LEU A 61 -0.36 21.35 -13.13
N ALA A 62 -0.31 20.53 -12.08
CA ALA A 62 -0.68 19.12 -12.17
C ALA A 62 -2.19 18.95 -12.43
N LYS A 63 -2.51 18.12 -13.39
CA LYS A 63 -3.90 17.77 -13.72
C LYS A 63 -4.25 16.40 -13.15
N THR A 64 -4.78 16.39 -11.92
CA THR A 64 -5.05 15.18 -11.14
C THR A 64 -6.52 15.02 -10.74
N PRO A 65 -7.49 15.18 -11.67
CA PRO A 65 -8.91 15.28 -11.34
C PRO A 65 -9.48 14.05 -10.64
N ASN A 66 -8.94 12.87 -10.89
CA ASN A 66 -9.41 11.64 -10.24
C ASN A 66 -8.89 11.51 -8.81
N ILE A 67 -7.63 11.91 -8.57
CA ILE A 67 -7.04 11.93 -7.24
C ILE A 67 -7.70 13.02 -6.40
N ASP A 68 -7.91 14.21 -7.00
CA ASP A 68 -8.56 15.34 -6.34
C ASP A 68 -9.99 14.98 -5.90
N ARG A 69 -10.78 14.34 -6.79
CA ARG A 69 -12.12 13.84 -6.46
C ARG A 69 -12.12 12.76 -5.37
N LEU A 70 -11.06 11.94 -5.30
CA LEU A 70 -10.89 10.99 -4.21
C LEU A 70 -10.58 11.71 -2.90
N ALA A 71 -9.72 12.71 -2.95
CA ALA A 71 -9.37 13.57 -1.81
C ALA A 71 -10.57 14.30 -1.21
N GLU A 72 -11.49 14.80 -2.05
CA GLU A 72 -12.74 15.44 -1.61
C GLU A 72 -13.65 14.53 -0.76
N ARG A 73 -13.57 13.23 -0.95
CA ARG A 73 -14.40 12.22 -0.26
C ARG A 73 -13.64 11.41 0.77
N GLY A 74 -12.35 11.65 0.91
CA GLY A 74 -11.45 10.92 1.79
C GLY A 74 -10.77 11.82 2.80
N VAL A 75 -9.67 11.33 3.34
CA VAL A 75 -8.79 12.08 4.23
C VAL A 75 -7.48 12.35 3.51
N VAL A 76 -7.08 13.62 3.47
CA VAL A 76 -5.80 14.05 2.90
C VAL A 76 -4.80 14.26 4.02
N PHE A 77 -3.69 13.53 3.97
CA PHE A 77 -2.57 13.69 4.91
C PHE A 77 -1.56 14.67 4.33
N THR A 78 -1.53 15.89 4.83
CA THR A 78 -0.65 16.97 4.33
C THR A 78 0.77 16.89 4.88
N SER A 79 1.01 16.07 5.90
CA SER A 79 2.30 15.91 6.57
C SER A 79 2.67 14.45 6.75
N ALA A 80 2.46 13.63 5.70
CA ALA A 80 2.91 12.25 5.68
C ALA A 80 4.33 12.16 5.11
N TYR A 81 5.21 11.42 5.78
CA TYR A 81 6.62 11.30 5.42
C TYR A 81 7.01 9.83 5.29
N CYS A 82 7.88 9.54 4.33
CA CYS A 82 8.51 8.23 4.25
C CYS A 82 9.63 8.10 5.32
N GLN A 83 9.87 6.87 5.77
CA GLN A 83 10.89 6.61 6.79
C GLN A 83 12.32 6.73 6.24
N GLN A 84 12.51 6.50 4.96
CA GLN A 84 13.82 6.58 4.29
C GLN A 84 13.61 6.94 2.80
N ALA A 85 14.46 7.80 2.27
CA ALA A 85 14.43 8.22 0.86
C ALA A 85 15.06 7.18 -0.09
N VAL A 86 14.78 5.90 0.14
CA VAL A 86 15.23 4.75 -0.66
C VAL A 86 14.04 3.79 -0.80
N SER A 87 13.72 3.41 -2.02
CA SER A 87 12.51 2.60 -2.33
C SER A 87 12.41 1.32 -1.49
N ALA A 88 13.46 0.54 -1.35
CA ALA A 88 13.42 -0.70 -0.59
C ALA A 88 13.18 -0.47 0.90
N ALA A 89 13.93 0.45 1.50
CA ALA A 89 13.82 0.76 2.92
C ALA A 89 12.44 1.33 3.28
N THR A 90 11.93 2.29 2.49
CA THR A 90 10.62 2.88 2.74
C THR A 90 9.48 1.90 2.52
N ARG A 91 9.56 1.03 1.51
CA ARG A 91 8.55 0.00 1.25
C ARG A 91 8.58 -1.11 2.31
N ALA A 92 9.76 -1.51 2.78
CA ALA A 92 9.89 -2.41 3.92
C ALA A 92 9.21 -1.82 5.16
N SER A 93 9.43 -0.54 5.45
CA SER A 93 8.80 0.16 6.57
C SER A 93 7.29 0.26 6.41
N LEU A 94 6.81 0.65 5.23
CA LEU A 94 5.38 0.77 4.92
C LEU A 94 4.64 -0.56 5.11
N LEU A 95 5.24 -1.66 4.63
CA LEU A 95 4.59 -2.97 4.63
C LEU A 95 4.71 -3.73 5.94
N THR A 96 5.62 -3.32 6.83
CA THR A 96 5.82 -3.98 8.13
C THR A 96 5.38 -3.12 9.31
N GLY A 97 5.20 -1.81 9.12
CA GLY A 97 5.00 -0.84 10.20
C GLY A 97 6.26 -0.61 11.04
N TRP A 98 7.42 -1.10 10.61
CA TRP A 98 8.69 -0.98 11.33
C TRP A 98 9.60 0.07 10.68
N CYS A 99 10.30 0.87 11.49
CA CYS A 99 11.31 1.78 10.97
C CYS A 99 12.54 1.03 10.41
N PRO A 100 13.38 1.67 9.57
CA PRO A 100 14.56 1.04 8.98
C PRO A 100 15.54 0.45 9.99
N ASP A 101 15.68 1.06 11.14
CA ASP A 101 16.55 0.56 12.23
C ASP A 101 16.08 -0.81 12.76
N ARG A 102 14.79 -1.07 12.74
CA ARG A 102 14.22 -2.35 13.11
C ARG A 102 14.20 -3.34 11.96
N THR A 103 13.83 -2.90 10.75
CA THR A 103 13.82 -3.80 9.57
C THR A 103 15.22 -4.17 9.13
N ARG A 104 16.23 -3.35 9.45
CA ARG A 104 17.62 -3.44 8.99
C ARG A 104 17.76 -3.40 7.47
N VAL A 105 16.81 -2.77 6.80
CA VAL A 105 16.80 -2.54 5.35
C VAL A 105 17.04 -1.06 5.12
N TRP A 106 18.25 -0.68 4.72
CA TRP A 106 18.63 0.70 4.40
C TRP A 106 19.03 0.90 2.95
N ASP A 107 19.26 -0.17 2.23
CA ASP A 107 19.74 -0.18 0.86
C ASP A 107 18.73 -0.85 -0.10
N LEU A 108 19.14 -1.05 -1.35
CA LEU A 108 18.33 -1.67 -2.39
C LEU A 108 18.60 -3.17 -2.59
N LYS A 109 19.38 -3.81 -1.73
CA LYS A 109 19.83 -5.20 -1.91
C LYS A 109 19.46 -6.10 -0.75
N THR A 110 19.32 -5.54 0.44
CA THR A 110 19.01 -6.29 1.66
C THR A 110 17.60 -6.85 1.58
N LEU A 111 17.48 -8.15 1.62
CA LEU A 111 16.17 -8.81 1.61
C LEU A 111 15.48 -8.67 2.96
N ILE A 112 14.22 -8.28 2.97
CA ILE A 112 13.44 -8.02 4.19
C ILE A 112 13.42 -9.26 5.09
N ARG A 113 13.13 -10.43 4.54
CA ARG A 113 13.03 -11.67 5.33
C ARG A 113 14.36 -12.30 5.67
N SER A 114 15.44 -11.97 4.99
CA SER A 114 16.77 -12.40 5.43
C SER A 114 17.19 -11.76 6.75
N GLN A 115 16.70 -10.56 7.02
CA GLN A 115 16.94 -9.86 8.27
C GLN A 115 15.86 -10.16 9.34
N ASN A 116 14.64 -10.43 8.89
CA ASN A 116 13.47 -10.59 9.74
C ASN A 116 12.61 -11.76 9.24
N PRO A 117 13.01 -13.02 9.47
CA PRO A 117 12.33 -14.20 8.92
C PRO A 117 10.84 -14.28 9.30
N ASP A 118 10.51 -13.89 10.51
CA ASP A 118 9.17 -14.00 11.08
C ASP A 118 8.34 -12.71 10.98
N VAL A 119 8.81 -11.73 10.19
CA VAL A 119 8.06 -10.49 10.04
C VAL A 119 6.72 -10.72 9.35
N VAL A 120 5.66 -10.25 9.95
CA VAL A 120 4.33 -10.21 9.33
C VAL A 120 4.18 -8.90 8.57
N THR A 121 3.90 -9.01 7.28
CA THR A 121 3.67 -7.83 6.43
C THR A 121 2.20 -7.46 6.42
N LEU A 122 1.89 -6.22 6.03
CA LEU A 122 0.51 -5.75 5.91
C LEU A 122 -0.35 -6.67 5.00
N PRO A 123 0.11 -7.06 3.78
CA PRO A 123 -0.64 -8.02 2.96
C PRO A 123 -0.80 -9.37 3.66
N GLN A 124 0.24 -9.88 4.32
CA GLN A 124 0.18 -11.14 5.07
C GLN A 124 -0.86 -11.06 6.19
N LEU A 125 -0.91 -9.97 6.95
CA LEU A 125 -1.89 -9.75 8.00
C LEU A 125 -3.34 -9.83 7.47
N PHE A 126 -3.61 -9.21 6.32
CA PHE A 126 -4.91 -9.32 5.67
C PHE A 126 -5.23 -10.75 5.23
N LYS A 127 -4.25 -11.46 4.66
CA LYS A 127 -4.39 -12.86 4.26
C LYS A 127 -4.71 -13.77 5.44
N GLU A 128 -3.98 -13.63 6.55
CA GLU A 128 -4.23 -14.34 7.80
C GLU A 128 -5.59 -13.99 8.41
N GLY A 129 -6.04 -12.76 8.20
CA GLY A 129 -7.39 -12.30 8.54
C GLY A 129 -8.48 -12.81 7.61
N GLY A 130 -8.18 -13.70 6.65
CA GLY A 130 -9.14 -14.33 5.75
C GLY A 130 -9.55 -13.51 4.53
N TYR A 131 -8.75 -12.51 4.15
CA TYR A 131 -8.90 -11.82 2.87
C TYR A 131 -8.20 -12.58 1.74
N THR A 132 -8.73 -12.49 0.54
CA THR A 132 -7.96 -12.81 -0.66
C THR A 132 -7.10 -11.59 -1.00
N VAL A 133 -5.77 -11.79 -0.98
CA VAL A 133 -4.81 -10.71 -1.17
C VAL A 133 -4.02 -10.93 -2.45
N ALA A 134 -4.05 -9.94 -3.33
CA ALA A 134 -3.30 -9.92 -4.58
C ALA A 134 -2.46 -8.64 -4.68
N GLY A 135 -1.35 -8.73 -5.37
CA GLY A 135 -0.45 -7.58 -5.61
C GLY A 135 0.08 -7.58 -7.03
N ILE A 136 0.26 -6.38 -7.59
CA ILE A 136 0.80 -6.19 -8.93
C ILE A 136 1.76 -5.00 -8.95
N GLY A 137 2.77 -5.05 -9.78
CA GLY A 137 3.72 -3.96 -10.01
C GLY A 137 4.76 -3.79 -8.92
N LYS A 138 5.03 -2.57 -8.48
CA LYS A 138 6.07 -2.27 -7.49
C LYS A 138 5.46 -2.02 -6.10
N ILE A 139 4.92 -3.03 -5.45
CA ILE A 139 4.50 -2.94 -4.03
C ILE A 139 5.73 -3.08 -3.13
N TYR A 140 6.53 -4.11 -3.33
CA TYR A 140 7.92 -4.19 -2.83
C TYR A 140 8.89 -3.57 -3.83
N ASP A 141 10.09 -3.24 -3.38
CA ASP A 141 11.19 -3.06 -4.31
C ASP A 141 11.71 -4.45 -4.72
N PRO A 142 11.74 -4.77 -6.02
CA PRO A 142 12.08 -6.13 -6.49
C PRO A 142 13.50 -6.56 -6.13
N ARG A 143 14.37 -5.61 -5.76
CA ARG A 143 15.74 -5.88 -5.33
C ARG A 143 15.87 -6.25 -3.85
N SER A 144 14.83 -5.98 -3.05
CA SER A 144 14.82 -6.22 -1.60
C SER A 144 13.89 -7.36 -1.17
N VAL A 145 13.35 -8.11 -2.11
CA VAL A 145 12.57 -9.31 -1.89
C VAL A 145 13.12 -10.47 -2.71
N ASP A 146 12.72 -11.68 -2.37
CA ASP A 146 13.05 -12.86 -3.15
C ASP A 146 12.35 -12.87 -4.53
N LYS A 147 12.66 -13.85 -5.35
CA LYS A 147 12.11 -13.97 -6.71
C LYS A 147 10.59 -14.15 -6.76
N GLN A 148 9.98 -14.54 -5.65
CA GLN A 148 8.54 -14.74 -5.51
C GLN A 148 7.84 -13.50 -4.92
N ALA A 149 8.56 -12.39 -4.82
CA ALA A 149 8.09 -11.12 -4.28
C ALA A 149 7.32 -11.28 -2.95
N ASP A 150 7.89 -12.08 -2.04
CA ASP A 150 7.31 -12.42 -0.75
C ASP A 150 5.99 -13.24 -0.84
N ALA A 151 6.09 -14.48 -1.27
CA ALA A 151 4.96 -15.40 -1.44
C ALA A 151 4.08 -15.56 -0.19
N LEU A 152 4.62 -15.34 1.01
CA LEU A 152 3.84 -15.38 2.25
C LEU A 152 2.77 -14.29 2.32
N SER A 153 3.02 -13.16 1.70
CA SER A 153 2.14 -12.01 1.68
C SER A 153 0.90 -12.16 0.79
N TRP A 154 0.92 -13.06 -0.19
CA TRP A 154 -0.09 -13.09 -1.24
C TRP A 154 -0.92 -14.36 -1.23
N SER A 155 -2.20 -14.26 -1.61
CA SER A 155 -3.09 -15.39 -1.84
C SER A 155 -2.95 -15.98 -3.25
N GLN A 156 -2.39 -15.20 -4.17
CA GLN A 156 -2.11 -15.56 -5.55
C GLN A 156 -0.65 -15.16 -5.86
N PRO A 157 0.00 -15.75 -6.88
CA PRO A 157 1.32 -15.31 -7.30
C PRO A 157 1.36 -13.80 -7.54
N PHE A 158 2.38 -13.14 -7.01
CA PHE A 158 2.57 -11.72 -7.25
C PHE A 158 2.98 -11.49 -8.71
N MET A 159 2.28 -10.60 -9.38
CA MET A 159 2.55 -10.27 -10.78
C MET A 159 3.45 -9.02 -10.85
N ASN A 160 4.66 -9.16 -11.35
CA ASN A 160 5.50 -7.99 -11.61
C ASN A 160 5.00 -7.21 -12.85
N TYR A 161 5.53 -5.98 -13.03
CA TYR A 161 5.05 -5.10 -14.08
C TYR A 161 5.32 -5.64 -15.50
N GLU A 162 6.46 -6.27 -15.72
CA GLU A 162 6.84 -6.85 -17.02
C GLU A 162 5.96 -8.04 -17.39
N GLU A 163 5.72 -8.94 -16.45
CA GLU A 163 4.80 -10.06 -16.63
C GLU A 163 3.38 -9.58 -16.96
N TYR A 164 2.91 -8.53 -16.26
CA TYR A 164 1.60 -7.94 -16.54
C TYR A 164 1.52 -7.36 -17.95
N LEU A 165 2.53 -6.65 -18.42
CA LEU A 165 2.55 -6.09 -19.77
C LEU A 165 2.56 -7.19 -20.82
N ASN A 166 3.40 -8.21 -20.66
CA ASN A 166 3.47 -9.32 -21.60
C ASN A 166 2.15 -10.09 -21.68
N GLU A 167 1.54 -10.37 -20.55
CA GLU A 167 0.23 -11.04 -20.54
C GLU A 167 -0.86 -10.21 -21.24
N LYS A 168 -0.82 -8.89 -21.13
CA LYS A 168 -1.84 -7.98 -21.65
C LYS A 168 -1.65 -7.59 -23.11
N TYR A 169 -0.41 -7.46 -23.57
CA TYR A 169 -0.09 -6.83 -24.85
C TYR A 169 0.63 -7.74 -25.86
N GLU A 170 1.11 -8.91 -25.46
CA GLU A 170 1.76 -9.87 -26.35
C GLU A 170 0.84 -11.00 -26.82
N LYS A 171 -0.49 -10.86 -26.64
CA LYS A 171 -1.49 -11.79 -27.17
C LYS A 171 -2.09 -11.30 -28.48
#